data_962e17c873312281132dbaff9741a2ef
#
_entry.id   962e17c873312281132dbaff9741a2ef
#
_cell.length_a   1.000
_cell.length_b   1.000
_cell.length_c   1.000
_cell.angle_alpha   90.00
_cell.angle_beta   90.00
_cell.angle_gamma   90.00
#
_symmetry.space_group_name_H-M   'P 1'
#
loop_
_entity.id
_entity.type
_entity.pdbx_description
1 polymer ?
#
loop_
_entity_poly.entity_id
_entity_poly.type
_entity_poly.pdbx_seq_one_letter_code
_entity_poly.pdbx_strand_id
1 'polypeptide(L)'
;QDFEARKNQLLYQKKEEKKHADFLGKKVRSYEENLTALSEYNELIPVEMEERDPVSDTLTSEELRNLKGILIRDYNQKILLTEQIVQLLNRVIRMESFQDDFYRKPLEQMLELVDDAQRVLMQLKTTVQSFDSLMEKLEVDISVVEREKERIVELMEDYIQEIHNNLGKIDHNSTITIRDRNIKMLKIQLPDWEENVGLYHLRLEDFIDKITKEGVELFEKNENAQEFFGSSVTTRNLYDQVVGIGNVQIHLYKIEAQREYPITWKEVSRNSGGEGFLSAFVILSSLLYYM
;
A
#
# COMPACT_ATOMS: atom_id res chain seq x y z
N GLN A 1 -10.65 47.01 95.53
CA GLN A 1 -10.38 45.63 95.09
C GLN A 1 -11.12 45.28 93.80
N ASP A 2 -12.33 45.73 93.65
CA ASP A 2 -13.18 45.37 92.46
C ASP A 2 -12.67 46.03 91.12
N PHE A 3 -12.15 47.25 91.20
CA PHE A 3 -11.65 47.99 90.08
C PHE A 3 -10.35 47.41 89.51
N GLU A 4 -9.47 46.91 90.34
CA GLU A 4 -8.20 46.29 89.94
C GLU A 4 -8.40 44.89 89.30
N ALA A 5 -9.40 44.17 89.85
CA ALA A 5 -9.83 42.86 89.27
C ALA A 5 -10.34 43.03 87.83
N ARG A 6 -11.22 44.05 87.67
CA ARG A 6 -11.81 44.37 86.37
C ARG A 6 -10.78 44.92 85.37
N LYS A 7 -9.83 45.72 85.85
CA LYS A 7 -8.69 46.19 84.99
C LYS A 7 -7.84 45.03 84.52
N ASN A 8 -7.54 44.09 85.36
CA ASN A 8 -6.76 42.90 84.99
C ASN A 8 -7.55 41.99 84.04
N GLN A 9 -8.84 41.86 84.20
CA GLN A 9 -9.66 41.10 83.29
C GLN A 9 -9.71 41.75 81.89
N LEU A 10 -9.83 43.06 81.78
CA LEU A 10 -9.81 43.81 80.52
C LEU A 10 -8.44 43.74 79.86
N LEU A 11 -7.36 43.81 80.64
CA LEU A 11 -6.03 43.63 80.10
C LEU A 11 -5.81 42.25 79.54
N TYR A 12 -6.33 41.22 80.19
CA TYR A 12 -6.30 39.85 79.68
C TYR A 12 -7.08 39.67 78.39
N GLN A 13 -8.32 40.21 78.36
CA GLN A 13 -9.16 40.19 77.14
C GLN A 13 -8.45 40.92 76.01
N LYS A 14 -7.91 42.10 76.25
CA LYS A 14 -7.15 42.86 75.23
C LYS A 14 -5.94 42.07 74.71
N LYS A 15 -5.24 41.34 75.55
CA LYS A 15 -4.11 40.50 75.16
C LYS A 15 -4.52 39.33 74.30
N GLU A 16 -5.67 38.70 74.63
CA GLU A 16 -6.21 37.57 73.84
C GLU A 16 -6.75 38.05 72.51
N GLU A 17 -7.46 39.18 72.47
CA GLU A 17 -7.94 39.77 71.23
C GLU A 17 -6.78 40.20 70.32
N LYS A 18 -5.70 40.76 70.89
CA LYS A 18 -4.50 41.10 70.15
C LYS A 18 -3.85 39.84 69.55
N LYS A 19 -3.70 38.78 70.29
CA LYS A 19 -3.19 37.50 69.77
C LYS A 19 -4.06 36.96 68.63
N HIS A 20 -5.37 37.03 68.79
CA HIS A 20 -6.32 36.61 67.76
C HIS A 20 -6.23 37.51 66.51
N ALA A 21 -6.11 38.82 66.66
CA ALA A 21 -5.89 39.73 65.55
C ALA A 21 -4.56 39.49 64.84
N ASP A 22 -3.48 39.25 65.60
CA ASP A 22 -2.17 38.90 65.00
C ASP A 22 -2.23 37.54 64.25
N PHE A 23 -2.98 36.59 64.78
CA PHE A 23 -3.21 35.31 64.10
C PHE A 23 -4.00 35.47 62.79
N LEU A 24 -5.09 36.21 62.84
CA LEU A 24 -5.88 36.52 61.63
C LEU A 24 -5.09 37.30 60.59
N GLY A 25 -4.30 38.31 61.02
CA GLY A 25 -3.43 39.06 60.15
C GLY A 25 -2.35 38.21 59.41
N LYS A 26 -1.79 37.20 60.13
CA LYS A 26 -0.90 36.23 59.49
C LYS A 26 -1.62 35.35 58.48
N LYS A 27 -2.85 34.94 58.79
CA LYS A 27 -3.66 34.12 57.90
C LYS A 27 -4.07 34.89 56.62
N VAL A 28 -4.48 36.15 56.76
CA VAL A 28 -4.79 37.01 55.61
C VAL A 28 -3.57 37.16 54.68
N ARG A 29 -2.40 37.50 55.24
CA ARG A 29 -1.16 37.61 54.43
C ARG A 29 -0.84 36.33 53.67
N SER A 30 -0.96 35.18 54.34
CA SER A 30 -0.71 33.89 53.70
C SER A 30 -1.69 33.63 52.53
N TYR A 31 -2.95 34.02 52.66
CA TYR A 31 -3.93 33.92 51.58
C TYR A 31 -3.61 34.90 50.41
N GLU A 32 -3.23 36.14 50.74
CA GLU A 32 -2.81 37.14 49.73
C GLU A 32 -1.60 36.68 48.93
N GLU A 33 -0.59 36.14 49.62
CA GLU A 33 0.60 35.56 48.99
C GLU A 33 0.23 34.38 48.07
N ASN A 34 -0.64 33.49 48.52
CA ASN A 34 -1.15 32.38 47.72
C ASN A 34 -1.96 32.84 46.51
N LEU A 35 -2.82 33.86 46.68
CA LEU A 35 -3.64 34.43 45.62
C LEU A 35 -2.74 35.05 44.52
N THR A 36 -1.75 35.83 44.96
CA THR A 36 -0.78 36.41 44.03
C THR A 36 -0.03 35.36 43.25
N ALA A 37 0.44 34.31 43.92
CA ALA A 37 1.13 33.22 43.27
C ALA A 37 0.23 32.37 42.32
N LEU A 38 -1.08 32.33 42.56
CA LEU A 38 -2.04 31.65 41.67
C LEU A 38 -2.44 32.52 40.51
N SER A 39 -2.43 33.87 40.65
CA SER A 39 -2.76 34.78 39.55
C SER A 39 -1.88 34.67 38.33
N GLU A 40 -0.63 34.23 38.52
CA GLU A 40 0.32 33.94 37.43
C GLU A 40 -0.16 32.77 36.52
N TYR A 41 -1.11 31.98 37.00
CA TYR A 41 -1.68 30.85 36.27
C TYR A 41 -3.12 31.07 35.78
N ASN A 42 -3.62 32.28 35.87
CA ASN A 42 -5.00 32.62 35.41
C ASN A 42 -5.21 32.33 33.92
N GLU A 43 -4.18 32.46 33.09
CA GLU A 43 -4.23 32.15 31.67
C GLU A 43 -4.45 30.62 31.38
N LEU A 44 -4.19 29.77 32.37
CA LEU A 44 -4.37 28.31 32.27
C LEU A 44 -5.78 27.86 32.63
N ILE A 45 -6.59 28.76 33.19
CA ILE A 45 -7.99 28.47 33.60
C ILE A 45 -8.89 28.80 32.42
N PRO A 46 -9.63 27.82 31.86
CA PRO A 46 -10.60 28.07 30.79
C PRO A 46 -11.61 29.12 31.26
N VAL A 47 -11.85 30.13 30.43
CA VAL A 47 -12.77 31.26 30.72
C VAL A 47 -14.23 30.82 30.91
N GLU A 48 -14.58 29.60 30.52
CA GLU A 48 -15.91 28.99 30.64
C GLU A 48 -16.10 28.15 31.91
N MET A 49 -15.60 28.62 33.04
CA MET A 49 -16.05 28.06 34.31
C MET A 49 -17.42 28.68 34.63
N GLU A 50 -18.50 27.89 34.43
CA GLU A 50 -19.80 28.23 35.00
C GLU A 50 -19.62 28.69 36.46
N GLU A 51 -20.32 29.76 36.84
CA GLU A 51 -20.35 30.22 38.23
C GLU A 51 -20.84 29.06 39.10
N ARG A 52 -19.89 28.32 39.65
CA ARG A 52 -20.18 27.31 40.68
C ARG A 52 -20.45 28.08 41.99
N ASP A 53 -21.47 27.65 42.71
CA ASP A 53 -21.74 28.16 44.05
C ASP A 53 -20.45 28.31 44.85
N PRO A 54 -20.23 29.42 45.52
CA PRO A 54 -19.03 29.64 46.29
C PRO A 54 -18.80 28.45 47.25
N VAL A 55 -17.71 27.76 47.06
CA VAL A 55 -17.33 26.67 47.96
C VAL A 55 -17.27 27.24 49.37
N SER A 56 -18.20 26.84 50.21
CA SER A 56 -18.42 27.42 51.55
C SER A 56 -17.30 27.07 52.55
N ASP A 57 -16.37 26.20 52.14
CA ASP A 57 -15.30 25.74 53.00
C ASP A 57 -13.99 26.45 52.71
N THR A 58 -13.51 27.13 53.74
CA THR A 58 -12.20 27.79 53.73
C THR A 58 -11.09 26.76 53.50
N LEU A 59 -10.57 26.70 52.25
CA LEU A 59 -9.39 25.91 51.96
C LEU A 59 -8.25 26.32 52.90
N THR A 60 -7.63 25.36 53.52
CA THR A 60 -6.48 25.58 54.37
C THR A 60 -5.27 25.98 53.51
N SER A 61 -4.31 26.71 54.08
CA SER A 61 -3.06 27.08 53.39
C SER A 61 -2.29 25.87 52.86
N GLU A 62 -2.45 24.73 53.53
CA GLU A 62 -1.80 23.47 53.11
C GLU A 62 -2.47 22.86 51.87
N GLU A 63 -3.81 22.87 51.83
CA GLU A 63 -4.56 22.42 50.64
C GLU A 63 -4.30 23.30 49.41
N LEU A 64 -4.24 24.63 49.59
CA LEU A 64 -3.87 25.56 48.52
C LEU A 64 -2.44 25.30 47.98
N ARG A 65 -1.49 25.02 48.90
CA ARG A 65 -0.12 24.69 48.50
C ARG A 65 -0.04 23.36 47.74
N ASN A 66 -0.82 22.35 48.14
CA ASN A 66 -0.92 21.06 47.44
C ASN A 66 -1.54 21.24 46.05
N LEU A 67 -2.63 21.99 45.94
CA LEU A 67 -3.30 22.30 44.64
C LEU A 67 -2.36 23.03 43.71
N LYS A 68 -1.62 24.05 44.21
CA LYS A 68 -0.57 24.74 43.44
C LYS A 68 0.49 23.76 42.96
N GLY A 69 0.97 22.86 43.80
CA GLY A 69 1.94 21.83 43.43
C GLY A 69 1.43 20.89 42.33
N ILE A 70 0.16 20.52 42.39
CA ILE A 70 -0.50 19.71 41.35
C ILE A 70 -0.59 20.50 40.05
N LEU A 71 -1.08 21.74 40.10
CA LEU A 71 -1.23 22.59 38.92
C LEU A 71 0.10 22.80 38.17
N ILE A 72 1.17 23.13 38.91
CA ILE A 72 2.51 23.33 38.32
C ILE A 72 3.01 22.04 37.68
N ARG A 73 2.83 20.90 38.34
CA ARG A 73 3.23 19.60 37.82
C ARG A 73 2.50 19.27 36.52
N ASP A 74 1.17 19.41 36.53
CA ASP A 74 0.32 19.09 35.37
C ASP A 74 0.59 20.04 34.20
N TYR A 75 0.86 21.32 34.48
CA TYR A 75 1.29 22.29 33.46
C TYR A 75 2.63 21.91 32.81
N ASN A 76 3.62 21.59 33.63
CA ASN A 76 4.92 21.13 33.13
C ASN A 76 4.80 19.83 32.33
N GLN A 77 3.95 18.91 32.77
CA GLN A 77 3.67 17.68 32.06
C GLN A 77 2.96 17.94 30.71
N LYS A 78 2.03 18.90 30.67
CA LYS A 78 1.40 19.33 29.41
C LYS A 78 2.43 19.84 28.42
N ILE A 79 3.33 20.76 28.85
CA ILE A 79 4.40 21.29 27.98
C ILE A 79 5.25 20.14 27.42
N LEU A 80 5.73 19.25 28.28
CA LEU A 80 6.56 18.11 27.87
C LEU A 80 5.85 17.22 26.85
N LEU A 81 4.57 16.88 27.07
CA LEU A 81 3.78 16.09 26.13
C LEU A 81 3.54 16.81 24.81
N THR A 82 3.30 18.10 24.84
CA THR A 82 3.16 18.94 23.63
C THR A 82 4.45 18.91 22.80
N GLU A 83 5.61 19.10 23.45
CA GLU A 83 6.90 18.99 22.78
C GLU A 83 7.15 17.59 22.17
N GLN A 84 6.78 16.53 22.88
CA GLN A 84 6.87 15.15 22.35
C GLN A 84 5.98 14.94 21.13
N ILE A 85 4.74 15.46 21.14
CA ILE A 85 3.84 15.40 19.99
C ILE A 85 4.43 16.11 18.80
N VAL A 86 4.95 17.33 18.99
CA VAL A 86 5.63 18.10 17.92
C VAL A 86 6.81 17.34 17.35
N GLN A 87 7.64 16.73 18.20
CA GLN A 87 8.78 15.94 17.74
C GLN A 87 8.35 14.70 16.95
N LEU A 88 7.30 14.00 17.40
CA LEU A 88 6.76 12.84 16.69
C LEU A 88 6.17 13.22 15.33
N LEU A 89 5.34 14.26 15.26
CA LEU A 89 4.75 14.73 14.01
C LEU A 89 5.85 15.15 13.02
N ASN A 90 6.84 15.93 13.47
CA ASN A 90 7.97 16.33 12.64
C ASN A 90 8.81 15.13 12.15
N ARG A 91 8.92 14.06 12.95
CA ARG A 91 9.60 12.84 12.54
C ARG A 91 8.83 12.14 11.44
N VAL A 92 7.51 11.99 11.58
CA VAL A 92 6.65 11.34 10.59
C VAL A 92 6.63 12.13 9.29
N ILE A 93 6.47 13.46 9.34
CA ILE A 93 6.49 14.33 8.16
C ILE A 93 7.79 14.20 7.35
N ARG A 94 8.93 13.90 8.01
CA ARG A 94 10.22 13.72 7.35
C ARG A 94 10.44 12.32 6.75
N MET A 95 9.57 11.37 7.02
CA MET A 95 9.67 10.04 6.42
C MET A 95 9.37 10.10 4.91
N GLU A 96 10.10 9.35 4.13
CA GLU A 96 9.95 9.28 2.67
C GLU A 96 8.52 8.94 2.25
N SER A 97 7.87 8.03 2.98
CA SER A 97 6.48 7.61 2.75
C SER A 97 5.44 8.72 2.93
N PHE A 98 5.79 9.85 3.57
CA PHE A 98 4.91 10.99 3.85
C PHE A 98 5.30 12.26 3.08
N GLN A 99 6.06 12.13 2.00
CA GLN A 99 6.45 13.28 1.16
C GLN A 99 5.31 13.78 0.27
N ASP A 100 4.35 12.90 -0.07
CA ASP A 100 3.18 13.29 -0.81
C ASP A 100 2.30 14.25 0.00
N ASP A 101 1.80 15.28 -0.66
CA ASP A 101 0.95 16.33 -0.07
C ASP A 101 -0.32 15.76 0.58
N PHE A 102 -0.86 14.67 0.06
CA PHE A 102 -2.04 14.01 0.61
C PHE A 102 -1.80 13.50 2.05
N TYR A 103 -0.63 12.92 2.31
CA TYR A 103 -0.27 12.42 3.63
C TYR A 103 0.34 13.50 4.52
N ARG A 104 1.07 14.44 3.96
CA ARG A 104 1.82 15.48 4.68
C ARG A 104 0.93 16.57 5.25
N LYS A 105 0.01 17.13 4.44
CA LYS A 105 -0.84 18.26 4.83
C LYS A 105 -1.67 18.02 6.10
N PRO A 106 -2.33 16.87 6.31
CA PRO A 106 -3.05 16.61 7.56
C PRO A 106 -2.13 16.64 8.79
N LEU A 107 -0.89 16.19 8.68
CA LEU A 107 0.09 16.19 9.77
C LEU A 107 0.60 17.61 10.06
N GLU A 108 0.83 18.43 9.03
CA GLU A 108 1.19 19.84 9.17
C GLU A 108 0.05 20.63 9.85
N GLN A 109 -1.21 20.37 9.50
CA GLN A 109 -2.36 20.97 10.17
C GLN A 109 -2.44 20.59 11.65
N MET A 110 -2.06 19.37 12.04
CA MET A 110 -2.00 18.98 13.45
C MET A 110 -0.91 19.75 14.20
N LEU A 111 0.21 20.11 13.57
CA LEU A 111 1.24 20.96 14.18
C LEU A 111 0.73 22.35 14.49
N GLU A 112 -0.13 22.92 13.65
CA GLU A 112 -0.75 24.23 13.88
C GLU A 112 -1.75 24.20 15.05
N LEU A 113 -2.32 23.04 15.35
CA LEU A 113 -3.34 22.85 16.38
C LEU A 113 -2.79 22.28 17.69
N VAL A 114 -1.47 22.16 17.83
CA VAL A 114 -0.83 21.39 18.92
C VAL A 114 -1.16 21.91 20.32
N ASP A 115 -1.54 23.16 20.47
CA ASP A 115 -1.95 23.78 21.75
C ASP A 115 -3.33 23.32 22.20
N ASP A 116 -4.19 22.85 21.30
CA ASP A 116 -5.52 22.33 21.57
C ASP A 116 -5.54 20.80 21.40
N ALA A 117 -5.29 20.10 22.49
CA ALA A 117 -5.20 18.63 22.50
C ALA A 117 -6.48 17.95 21.99
N GLN A 118 -7.67 18.55 22.20
CA GLN A 118 -8.94 17.96 21.73
C GLN A 118 -9.05 18.05 20.21
N ARG A 119 -8.66 19.18 19.63
CA ARG A 119 -8.64 19.35 18.17
C ARG A 119 -7.62 18.46 17.52
N VAL A 120 -6.40 18.36 18.06
CA VAL A 120 -5.39 17.42 17.57
C VAL A 120 -5.90 15.99 17.60
N LEU A 121 -6.53 15.56 18.71
CA LEU A 121 -7.08 14.21 18.82
C LEU A 121 -8.21 13.95 17.81
N MET A 122 -9.09 14.93 17.61
CA MET A 122 -10.16 14.84 16.62
C MET A 122 -9.59 14.75 15.19
N GLN A 123 -8.64 15.60 14.86
CA GLN A 123 -7.97 15.59 13.56
C GLN A 123 -7.23 14.28 13.33
N LEU A 124 -6.50 13.77 14.34
CA LEU A 124 -5.81 12.50 14.26
C LEU A 124 -6.77 11.34 13.97
N LYS A 125 -7.89 11.27 14.70
CA LYS A 125 -8.92 10.24 14.48
C LYS A 125 -9.47 10.29 13.05
N THR A 126 -9.81 11.49 12.57
CA THR A 126 -10.32 11.68 11.20
C THR A 126 -9.28 11.27 10.16
N THR A 127 -8.02 11.64 10.37
CA THR A 127 -6.92 11.29 9.45
C THR A 127 -6.68 9.78 9.41
N VAL A 128 -6.65 9.12 10.58
CA VAL A 128 -6.50 7.65 10.66
C VAL A 128 -7.67 6.96 9.94
N GLN A 129 -8.91 7.36 10.21
CA GLN A 129 -10.08 6.79 9.52
C GLN A 129 -10.02 6.99 8.00
N SER A 130 -9.54 8.14 7.54
CA SER A 130 -9.36 8.40 6.11
C SER A 130 -8.30 7.49 5.50
N PHE A 131 -7.21 7.25 6.20
CA PHE A 131 -6.15 6.33 5.75
C PHE A 131 -6.62 4.87 5.77
N ASP A 132 -7.35 4.45 6.81
CA ASP A 132 -7.94 3.10 6.87
C ASP A 132 -8.89 2.86 5.68
N SER A 133 -9.78 3.81 5.39
CA SER A 133 -10.70 3.73 4.25
C SER A 133 -9.97 3.70 2.90
N LEU A 134 -8.84 4.43 2.78
CA LEU A 134 -8.00 4.37 1.59
C LEU A 134 -7.31 3.01 1.45
N MET A 135 -6.79 2.46 2.55
CA MET A 135 -6.17 1.13 2.57
C MET A 135 -7.17 0.05 2.14
N GLU A 136 -8.37 0.04 2.73
CA GLU A 136 -9.44 -0.90 2.34
C GLU A 136 -9.76 -0.79 0.83
N LYS A 137 -9.85 0.43 0.31
CA LYS A 137 -10.08 0.64 -1.12
C LYS A 137 -8.94 0.10 -1.97
N LEU A 138 -7.70 0.38 -1.60
CA LEU A 138 -6.52 -0.10 -2.32
C LEU A 138 -6.42 -1.63 -2.30
N GLU A 139 -6.74 -2.28 -1.18
CA GLU A 139 -6.80 -3.74 -1.09
C GLU A 139 -7.84 -4.33 -2.05
N VAL A 140 -9.02 -3.71 -2.15
CA VAL A 140 -10.04 -4.11 -3.13
C VAL A 140 -9.54 -3.90 -4.55
N ASP A 141 -8.95 -2.74 -4.86
CA ASP A 141 -8.43 -2.44 -6.19
C ASP A 141 -7.33 -3.43 -6.60
N ILE A 142 -6.39 -3.75 -5.69
CA ILE A 142 -5.35 -4.77 -5.89
C ILE A 142 -5.99 -6.13 -6.21
N SER A 143 -6.97 -6.57 -5.40
CA SER A 143 -7.63 -7.87 -5.60
C SER A 143 -8.40 -7.95 -6.93
N VAL A 144 -8.90 -6.83 -7.45
CA VAL A 144 -9.52 -6.75 -8.78
C VAL A 144 -8.47 -6.90 -9.87
N VAL A 145 -7.34 -6.18 -9.75
CA VAL A 145 -6.24 -6.26 -10.73
C VAL A 145 -5.65 -7.67 -10.78
N GLU A 146 -5.45 -8.32 -9.63
CA GLU A 146 -4.95 -9.69 -9.56
C GLU A 146 -5.89 -10.68 -10.27
N ARG A 147 -7.20 -10.57 -10.05
CA ARG A 147 -8.19 -11.40 -10.75
C ARG A 147 -8.23 -11.16 -12.26
N GLU A 148 -8.12 -9.91 -12.70
CA GLU A 148 -8.06 -9.61 -14.12
C GLU A 148 -6.75 -10.12 -14.75
N LYS A 149 -5.63 -10.07 -14.03
CA LYS A 149 -4.38 -10.69 -14.46
C LYS A 149 -4.56 -12.20 -14.66
N GLU A 150 -5.10 -12.91 -13.66
CA GLU A 150 -5.35 -14.36 -13.73
C GLU A 150 -6.24 -14.71 -14.93
N ARG A 151 -7.31 -13.95 -15.16
CA ARG A 151 -8.18 -14.12 -16.32
C ARG A 151 -7.45 -13.91 -17.65
N ILE A 152 -6.54 -12.94 -17.73
CA ILE A 152 -5.72 -12.70 -18.93
C ILE A 152 -4.79 -13.89 -19.17
N VAL A 153 -4.17 -14.42 -18.10
CA VAL A 153 -3.31 -15.61 -18.17
C VAL A 153 -4.10 -16.79 -18.74
N GLU A 154 -5.28 -17.10 -18.18
CA GLU A 154 -6.17 -18.18 -18.66
C GLU A 154 -6.54 -18.01 -20.15
N LEU A 155 -6.97 -16.82 -20.55
CA LEU A 155 -7.34 -16.56 -21.95
C LEU A 155 -6.15 -16.72 -22.91
N MET A 156 -4.95 -16.33 -22.48
CA MET A 156 -3.74 -16.49 -23.30
C MET A 156 -3.29 -17.95 -23.32
N GLU A 157 -3.46 -18.69 -22.23
CA GLU A 157 -3.19 -20.12 -22.17
C GLU A 157 -4.09 -20.90 -23.14
N ASP A 158 -5.40 -20.63 -23.08
CA ASP A 158 -6.37 -21.22 -24.01
C ASP A 158 -6.00 -20.93 -25.47
N TYR A 159 -5.64 -19.69 -25.77
CA TYR A 159 -5.21 -19.30 -27.10
C TYR A 159 -3.97 -20.03 -27.58
N ILE A 160 -2.96 -20.19 -26.72
CA ILE A 160 -1.72 -20.91 -27.06
C ILE A 160 -1.99 -22.40 -27.21
N GLN A 161 -2.86 -22.98 -26.37
CA GLN A 161 -3.31 -24.36 -26.49
C GLN A 161 -4.05 -24.61 -27.81
N GLU A 162 -4.91 -23.68 -28.22
CA GLU A 162 -5.57 -23.78 -29.52
C GLU A 162 -4.56 -23.79 -30.67
N ILE A 163 -3.56 -22.93 -30.63
CA ILE A 163 -2.46 -22.91 -31.63
C ILE A 163 -1.72 -24.25 -31.62
N HIS A 164 -1.38 -24.76 -30.44
CA HIS A 164 -0.69 -26.03 -30.27
C HIS A 164 -1.49 -27.19 -30.88
N ASN A 165 -2.78 -27.26 -30.58
CA ASN A 165 -3.70 -28.25 -31.14
C ASN A 165 -3.83 -28.12 -32.66
N ASN A 166 -3.84 -26.88 -33.18
CA ASN A 166 -3.92 -26.62 -34.61
C ASN A 166 -2.65 -27.07 -35.35
N LEU A 167 -1.49 -26.88 -34.74
CA LEU A 167 -0.24 -27.44 -35.28
C LEU A 167 -0.29 -28.98 -35.33
N GLY A 168 -0.86 -29.63 -34.30
CA GLY A 168 -1.10 -31.09 -34.30
C GLY A 168 -2.06 -31.55 -35.42
N LYS A 169 -3.12 -30.76 -35.69
CA LYS A 169 -4.05 -31.07 -36.80
C LYS A 169 -3.37 -30.95 -38.18
N ILE A 170 -2.48 -29.94 -38.35
CA ILE A 170 -1.70 -29.79 -39.58
C ILE A 170 -0.80 -31.01 -39.78
N ASP A 171 -0.15 -31.52 -38.73
CA ASP A 171 0.65 -32.75 -38.78
C ASP A 171 -0.24 -33.92 -39.24
N HIS A 172 -1.43 -34.08 -38.65
CA HIS A 172 -2.34 -35.18 -38.99
C HIS A 172 -2.82 -35.09 -40.44
N ASN A 173 -3.18 -33.91 -40.93
CA ASN A 173 -3.74 -33.69 -42.27
C ASN A 173 -2.70 -33.64 -43.38
N SER A 174 -1.41 -33.74 -43.06
CA SER A 174 -0.31 -33.71 -44.04
C SER A 174 -0.07 -35.01 -44.76
N THR A 175 -0.95 -36.01 -44.63
CA THR A 175 -0.85 -37.33 -45.29
C THR A 175 -1.56 -37.28 -46.62
N ILE A 176 -0.84 -37.62 -47.70
CA ILE A 176 -1.40 -37.75 -49.05
C ILE A 176 -1.37 -39.22 -49.50
N THR A 177 -2.32 -39.58 -50.32
CA THR A 177 -2.41 -40.93 -50.90
C THR A 177 -1.87 -40.87 -52.34
N ILE A 178 -0.78 -41.62 -52.62
CA ILE A 178 -0.20 -41.73 -53.95
C ILE A 178 -0.16 -43.21 -54.29
N ARG A 179 -0.85 -43.63 -55.37
CA ARG A 179 -0.87 -45.02 -55.86
C ARG A 179 -1.14 -46.03 -54.74
N ASP A 180 -2.20 -45.83 -54.00
CA ASP A 180 -2.62 -46.65 -52.84
C ASP A 180 -1.68 -46.70 -51.63
N ARG A 181 -0.73 -45.79 -51.59
CA ARG A 181 0.15 -45.62 -50.43
C ARG A 181 -0.13 -44.27 -49.75
N ASN A 182 -0.33 -44.32 -48.46
CA ASN A 182 -0.42 -43.11 -47.62
C ASN A 182 0.97 -42.64 -47.29
N ILE A 183 1.31 -41.42 -47.75
CA ILE A 183 2.64 -40.84 -47.55
C ILE A 183 2.43 -39.58 -46.68
N LYS A 184 3.10 -39.56 -45.53
CA LYS A 184 3.11 -38.42 -44.66
C LYS A 184 4.15 -37.43 -45.18
N MET A 185 3.72 -36.24 -45.62
CA MET A 185 4.56 -35.21 -46.21
C MET A 185 5.22 -34.30 -45.18
N LEU A 186 4.52 -34.09 -44.06
CA LEU A 186 4.95 -33.23 -42.97
C LEU A 186 4.78 -33.98 -41.63
N LYS A 187 5.78 -33.91 -40.79
CA LYS A 187 5.66 -34.37 -39.41
C LYS A 187 6.05 -33.23 -38.47
N ILE A 188 5.12 -32.84 -37.62
CA ILE A 188 5.34 -31.85 -36.58
C ILE A 188 5.37 -32.59 -35.24
N GLN A 189 6.52 -32.58 -34.59
CA GLN A 189 6.64 -33.15 -33.25
C GLN A 189 6.50 -32.01 -32.25
N LEU A 190 5.46 -32.08 -31.45
CA LEU A 190 5.12 -31.13 -30.40
C LEU A 190 5.39 -31.77 -29.04
N PRO A 191 5.81 -30.98 -28.04
CA PRO A 191 5.80 -31.45 -26.64
C PRO A 191 4.36 -31.80 -26.23
N ASP A 192 4.21 -32.75 -25.32
CA ASP A 192 2.89 -33.05 -24.77
C ASP A 192 2.36 -31.88 -23.95
N TRP A 193 1.14 -31.42 -24.26
CA TRP A 193 0.53 -30.28 -23.59
C TRP A 193 0.17 -30.59 -22.15
N GLU A 194 -0.47 -31.73 -21.91
CA GLU A 194 -1.00 -32.12 -20.60
C GLU A 194 0.14 -32.38 -19.59
N GLU A 195 1.26 -32.90 -20.04
CA GLU A 195 2.43 -33.10 -19.19
C GLU A 195 3.11 -31.76 -18.80
N ASN A 196 2.93 -30.71 -19.57
CA ASN A 196 3.61 -29.43 -19.40
C ASN A 196 2.72 -28.26 -19.01
N VAL A 197 1.40 -28.45 -18.86
CA VAL A 197 0.43 -27.38 -18.62
C VAL A 197 0.82 -26.48 -17.44
N GLY A 198 1.21 -27.05 -16.31
CA GLY A 198 1.62 -26.26 -15.14
C GLY A 198 2.90 -25.43 -15.38
N LEU A 199 3.84 -25.93 -16.19
CA LEU A 199 5.02 -25.18 -16.57
C LEU A 199 4.68 -24.05 -17.54
N TYR A 200 3.78 -24.28 -18.45
CA TYR A 200 3.30 -23.31 -19.43
C TYR A 200 2.56 -22.15 -18.75
N HIS A 201 1.70 -22.48 -17.79
CA HIS A 201 1.02 -21.50 -16.97
C HIS A 201 2.01 -20.57 -16.25
N LEU A 202 2.97 -21.13 -15.51
CA LEU A 202 3.98 -20.35 -14.79
C LEU A 202 4.81 -19.44 -15.73
N ARG A 203 5.21 -19.96 -16.89
CA ARG A 203 5.96 -19.16 -17.87
C ARG A 203 5.14 -18.01 -18.43
N LEU A 204 3.84 -18.21 -18.58
CA LEU A 204 2.93 -17.18 -19.05
C LEU A 204 2.72 -16.11 -17.99
N GLU A 205 2.55 -16.49 -16.72
CA GLU A 205 2.50 -15.56 -15.60
C GLU A 205 3.76 -14.69 -15.53
N ASP A 206 4.95 -15.32 -15.55
CA ASP A 206 6.24 -14.62 -15.53
C ASP A 206 6.38 -13.65 -16.70
N PHE A 207 5.93 -14.08 -17.89
CA PHE A 207 5.95 -13.24 -19.08
C PHE A 207 5.03 -12.02 -18.94
N ILE A 208 3.81 -12.21 -18.44
CA ILE A 208 2.84 -11.12 -18.22
C ILE A 208 3.38 -10.14 -17.18
N ASP A 209 3.93 -10.63 -16.07
CA ASP A 209 4.52 -9.80 -15.03
C ASP A 209 5.68 -8.94 -15.58
N LYS A 210 6.53 -9.55 -16.39
CA LYS A 210 7.64 -8.86 -17.02
C LYS A 210 7.18 -7.74 -17.95
N ILE A 211 6.27 -8.04 -18.90
CA ILE A 211 5.79 -7.05 -19.84
C ILE A 211 4.96 -5.95 -19.16
N THR A 212 4.21 -6.29 -18.11
CA THR A 212 3.47 -5.30 -17.31
C THR A 212 4.42 -4.34 -16.62
N LYS A 213 5.47 -4.85 -15.98
CA LYS A 213 6.49 -4.01 -15.33
C LYS A 213 7.18 -3.08 -16.33
N GLU A 214 7.64 -3.63 -17.46
CA GLU A 214 8.28 -2.85 -18.51
C GLU A 214 7.32 -1.80 -19.11
N GLY A 215 6.05 -2.16 -19.29
CA GLY A 215 5.01 -1.25 -19.77
C GLY A 215 4.71 -0.10 -18.82
N VAL A 216 4.70 -0.36 -17.50
CA VAL A 216 4.54 0.68 -16.47
C VAL A 216 5.73 1.64 -16.50
N GLU A 217 6.97 1.13 -16.58
CA GLU A 217 8.17 1.96 -16.66
C GLU A 217 8.17 2.88 -17.89
N LEU A 218 7.69 2.37 -19.03
CA LEU A 218 7.54 3.17 -20.26
C LEU A 218 6.46 4.25 -20.11
N PHE A 219 5.34 3.89 -19.49
CA PHE A 219 4.26 4.84 -19.21
C PHE A 219 4.72 5.98 -18.28
N GLU A 220 5.47 5.68 -17.23
CA GLU A 220 6.05 6.70 -16.34
C GLU A 220 7.02 7.64 -17.06
N LYS A 221 7.72 7.14 -18.09
CA LYS A 221 8.63 7.94 -18.94
C LYS A 221 7.89 8.69 -20.07
N ASN A 222 6.55 8.61 -20.13
CA ASN A 222 5.72 9.13 -21.23
C ASN A 222 6.09 8.54 -22.60
N GLU A 223 6.58 7.30 -22.65
CA GLU A 223 6.84 6.56 -23.87
C GLU A 223 5.60 5.76 -24.32
N ASN A 224 5.61 5.26 -25.56
CA ASN A 224 4.45 4.59 -26.15
C ASN A 224 4.31 3.13 -25.63
N ALA A 225 3.72 2.94 -24.45
CA ALA A 225 3.46 1.63 -23.88
C ALA A 225 2.53 0.77 -24.76
N GLN A 226 1.60 1.37 -25.52
CA GLN A 226 0.69 0.62 -26.38
C GLN A 226 1.43 -0.09 -27.53
N GLU A 227 2.39 0.58 -28.17
CA GLU A 227 3.21 0.00 -29.23
C GLU A 227 4.08 -1.14 -28.68
N PHE A 228 4.63 -0.94 -27.49
CA PHE A 228 5.40 -1.97 -26.77
C PHE A 228 4.55 -3.24 -26.53
N PHE A 229 3.34 -3.11 -25.96
CA PHE A 229 2.47 -4.25 -25.75
C PHE A 229 2.06 -4.93 -27.07
N GLY A 230 1.72 -4.16 -28.09
CA GLY A 230 1.37 -4.69 -29.40
C GLY A 230 2.48 -5.49 -30.06
N SER A 231 3.74 -5.11 -29.84
CA SER A 231 4.91 -5.86 -30.35
C SER A 231 5.28 -7.04 -29.49
N SER A 232 5.06 -6.96 -28.18
CA SER A 232 5.40 -8.02 -27.21
C SER A 232 4.39 -9.16 -27.22
N VAL A 233 3.10 -8.88 -27.33
CA VAL A 233 2.00 -9.86 -27.28
C VAL A 233 1.63 -10.32 -28.71
N THR A 234 2.60 -10.87 -29.42
CA THR A 234 2.35 -11.51 -30.72
C THR A 234 2.23 -13.02 -30.55
N THR A 235 1.42 -13.68 -31.40
CA THR A 235 1.25 -15.15 -31.41
C THR A 235 2.60 -15.89 -31.35
N ARG A 236 3.56 -15.42 -32.15
CA ARG A 236 4.90 -16.01 -32.18
C ARG A 236 5.64 -15.88 -30.84
N ASN A 237 5.62 -14.66 -30.26
CA ASN A 237 6.31 -14.41 -28.99
C ASN A 237 5.66 -15.18 -27.84
N LEU A 238 4.32 -15.18 -27.77
CA LEU A 238 3.58 -15.93 -26.76
C LEU A 238 3.91 -17.42 -26.84
N TYR A 239 3.83 -18.02 -28.02
CA TYR A 239 4.12 -19.44 -28.20
C TYR A 239 5.58 -19.76 -27.89
N ASP A 240 6.52 -18.87 -28.26
CA ASP A 240 7.95 -19.06 -27.98
C ASP A 240 8.26 -18.95 -26.48
N GLN A 241 7.66 -18.01 -25.78
CA GLN A 241 7.86 -17.85 -24.33
C GLN A 241 7.29 -19.03 -23.53
N VAL A 242 6.16 -19.55 -23.93
CA VAL A 242 5.43 -20.61 -23.20
C VAL A 242 5.94 -22.00 -23.58
N VAL A 243 5.85 -22.36 -24.84
CA VAL A 243 6.20 -23.70 -25.34
C VAL A 243 7.67 -23.76 -25.76
N GLY A 244 8.17 -22.68 -26.35
CA GLY A 244 9.50 -22.59 -26.97
C GLY A 244 9.47 -23.14 -28.40
N ILE A 245 9.63 -22.26 -29.40
CA ILE A 245 9.68 -22.66 -30.82
C ILE A 245 10.78 -23.69 -31.07
N GLY A 246 11.87 -23.62 -30.30
CA GLY A 246 12.96 -24.61 -30.40
C GLY A 246 12.59 -26.04 -30.01
N ASN A 247 11.50 -26.24 -29.26
CA ASN A 247 10.98 -27.54 -28.86
C ASN A 247 10.05 -28.16 -29.92
N VAL A 248 9.69 -27.41 -30.94
CA VAL A 248 8.85 -27.85 -32.05
C VAL A 248 9.78 -28.35 -33.17
N GLN A 249 9.71 -29.64 -33.48
CA GLN A 249 10.50 -30.22 -34.56
C GLN A 249 9.64 -30.44 -35.79
N ILE A 250 10.06 -29.88 -36.91
CA ILE A 250 9.36 -30.01 -38.20
C ILE A 250 10.23 -30.83 -39.15
N HIS A 251 9.70 -31.97 -39.57
CA HIS A 251 10.33 -32.87 -40.53
C HIS A 251 9.46 -32.89 -41.80
N LEU A 252 10.08 -32.69 -42.94
CA LEU A 252 9.48 -32.85 -44.24
C LEU A 252 9.94 -34.18 -44.85
N TYR A 253 9.05 -34.89 -45.49
CA TYR A 253 9.40 -36.14 -46.18
C TYR A 253 9.58 -35.86 -47.66
N LYS A 254 10.74 -36.23 -48.14
CA LYS A 254 11.08 -36.16 -49.54
C LYS A 254 10.72 -37.49 -50.21
N ILE A 255 9.93 -37.44 -51.26
CA ILE A 255 9.57 -38.64 -52.05
C ILE A 255 10.63 -38.79 -53.15
N GLU A 256 11.58 -39.68 -52.93
CA GLU A 256 12.42 -40.17 -54.01
C GLU A 256 11.89 -41.53 -54.52
N ALA A 257 12.16 -41.86 -55.78
CA ALA A 257 11.54 -42.99 -56.45
C ALA A 257 11.66 -44.35 -55.73
N GLN A 258 12.49 -44.45 -54.68
CA GLN A 258 12.72 -45.69 -53.93
C GLN A 258 12.87 -45.55 -52.42
N ARG A 259 12.96 -44.31 -51.84
CA ARG A 259 13.18 -44.12 -50.41
C ARG A 259 12.52 -42.83 -49.89
N GLU A 260 11.94 -42.90 -48.70
CA GLU A 260 11.45 -41.77 -47.94
C GLU A 260 12.49 -41.30 -46.94
N TYR A 261 12.95 -40.06 -47.01
CA TYR A 261 13.89 -39.47 -46.05
C TYR A 261 13.29 -38.28 -45.35
N PRO A 262 13.28 -38.22 -44.01
CA PRO A 262 12.95 -37.01 -43.29
C PRO A 262 14.08 -35.99 -43.48
N ILE A 263 13.70 -34.78 -43.85
CA ILE A 263 14.60 -33.62 -43.93
C ILE A 263 14.14 -32.56 -42.95
N THR A 264 15.11 -31.92 -42.31
CA THR A 264 14.78 -30.81 -41.40
C THR A 264 14.46 -29.54 -42.19
N TRP A 265 13.73 -28.61 -41.54
CA TRP A 265 13.44 -27.31 -42.15
C TRP A 265 14.69 -26.58 -42.64
N LYS A 266 15.80 -26.69 -41.95
CA LYS A 266 17.08 -26.10 -42.36
C LYS A 266 17.65 -26.71 -43.64
N GLU A 267 17.30 -27.95 -43.93
CA GLU A 267 17.78 -28.65 -45.13
C GLU A 267 16.90 -28.35 -46.35
N VAL A 268 15.66 -27.96 -46.15
CA VAL A 268 14.73 -27.56 -47.24
C VAL A 268 15.31 -26.42 -48.07
N SER A 269 16.01 -25.49 -47.45
CA SER A 269 16.66 -24.37 -48.15
C SER A 269 17.78 -24.78 -49.10
N ARG A 270 18.30 -26.03 -48.98
CA ARG A 270 19.36 -26.61 -49.81
C ARG A 270 18.80 -27.48 -50.94
N ASN A 271 17.47 -27.66 -51.01
CA ASN A 271 16.82 -28.44 -52.05
C ASN A 271 16.91 -27.74 -53.41
N SER A 272 16.80 -28.50 -54.50
CA SER A 272 16.67 -27.93 -55.82
C SER A 272 15.42 -27.06 -55.93
N GLY A 273 15.39 -26.09 -56.80
CA GLY A 273 14.26 -25.16 -56.93
C GLY A 273 12.89 -25.86 -57.07
N GLY A 274 12.82 -26.97 -57.79
CA GLY A 274 11.59 -27.77 -57.93
C GLY A 274 11.16 -28.47 -56.65
N GLU A 275 12.14 -29.00 -55.89
CA GLU A 275 11.85 -29.67 -54.61
C GLU A 275 11.44 -28.69 -53.52
N GLY A 276 12.08 -27.52 -53.47
CA GLY A 276 11.69 -26.42 -52.57
C GLY A 276 10.27 -25.94 -52.83
N PHE A 277 9.90 -25.85 -54.14
CA PHE A 277 8.52 -25.50 -54.54
C PHE A 277 7.51 -26.57 -54.11
N LEU A 278 7.82 -27.87 -54.28
CA LEU A 278 6.94 -28.96 -53.88
C LEU A 278 6.74 -28.96 -52.35
N SER A 279 7.80 -28.76 -51.56
CA SER A 279 7.70 -28.67 -50.10
C SER A 279 6.86 -27.49 -49.68
N ALA A 280 7.05 -26.32 -50.28
CA ALA A 280 6.21 -25.12 -50.00
C ALA A 280 4.76 -25.36 -50.37
N PHE A 281 4.49 -26.00 -51.53
CA PHE A 281 3.14 -26.32 -51.97
C PHE A 281 2.42 -27.28 -50.99
N VAL A 282 3.10 -28.30 -50.50
CA VAL A 282 2.56 -29.25 -49.55
C VAL A 282 2.19 -28.56 -48.24
N ILE A 283 3.08 -27.70 -47.73
CA ILE A 283 2.83 -26.92 -46.52
C ILE A 283 1.60 -26.00 -46.73
N LEU A 284 1.58 -25.28 -47.85
CA LEU A 284 0.49 -24.37 -48.18
C LEU A 284 -0.84 -25.12 -48.35
N SER A 285 -0.81 -26.26 -48.99
CA SER A 285 -1.99 -27.13 -49.16
C SER A 285 -2.49 -27.68 -47.84
N SER A 286 -1.59 -28.10 -46.94
CA SER A 286 -1.93 -28.57 -45.60
C SER A 286 -2.56 -27.45 -44.75
N LEU A 287 -2.04 -26.23 -44.87
CA LEU A 287 -2.60 -25.03 -44.21
C LEU A 287 -3.96 -24.66 -44.77
N LEU A 288 -4.12 -24.67 -46.11
CA LEU A 288 -5.40 -24.37 -46.78
C LEU A 288 -6.48 -25.41 -46.49
N TYR A 289 -6.10 -26.68 -46.35
CA TYR A 289 -7.06 -27.73 -45.95
C TYR A 289 -7.52 -27.55 -44.49
N TYR A 290 -6.71 -26.92 -43.69
CA TYR A 290 -7.06 -26.62 -42.28
C TYR A 290 -7.98 -25.39 -42.17
N MET A 291 -7.85 -24.39 -43.06
CA MET A 291 -8.73 -23.19 -43.10
C MET A 291 -10.14 -23.53 -43.60
#